data_1568d17e80fd5a887acb0aa4005b5ba5
#
_entry.id   1568d17e80fd5a887acb0aa4005b5ba5
#
_cell.length_a   1.000
_cell.length_b   1.000
_cell.length_c   1.000
_cell.angle_alpha   90.00
_cell.angle_beta   90.00
_cell.angle_gamma   90.00
#
_symmetry.space_group_name_H-M   'P 1'
#
loop_
_entity.id
_entity.type
_entity.pdbx_description
1 polymer ?
#
loop_
_entity_poly.entity_id
_entity_poly.type
_entity_poly.pdbx_seq_one_letter_code
_entity_poly.pdbx_strand_id
1 'polypeptide(L)'
;MVAWPHVEAIPHASQVLAGLHPLWLLALASNAAASDVVQIRAALERVSLGQYIDQIYCFSRIGHKKPSPEFFDCILDDLGIGCQHVVMVGDNFEADVLGANRSGIRAVWFNEQGDETRTGEMYQTIHDLRSLPQALETFGFRRAA
;
A
#
# COMPACT_ATOMS: atom_id res chain seq x y z
N MET A 1 9.05 -7.90 12.45
CA MET A 1 7.59 -8.13 12.58
C MET A 1 7.26 -9.50 13.19
N VAL A 2 7.88 -10.58 12.78
CA VAL A 2 7.62 -11.91 13.38
C VAL A 2 7.95 -11.95 14.88
N ALA A 3 9.01 -11.24 15.29
CA ALA A 3 9.43 -11.17 16.66
C ALA A 3 8.55 -10.29 17.56
N TRP A 4 7.61 -9.54 16.97
CA TRP A 4 6.69 -8.71 17.74
C TRP A 4 5.71 -9.61 18.50
N PRO A 5 5.50 -9.38 19.80
CA PRO A 5 4.60 -10.20 20.59
C PRO A 5 3.15 -10.05 20.17
N HIS A 6 2.82 -8.95 19.52
CA HIS A 6 1.45 -8.60 19.14
C HIS A 6 1.41 -7.99 17.76
N VAL A 7 0.59 -8.56 16.88
CA VAL A 7 0.35 -8.06 15.51
C VAL A 7 -1.16 -7.98 15.32
N GLU A 8 -1.64 -6.81 14.95
CA GLU A 8 -3.06 -6.58 14.67
C GLU A 8 -3.25 -6.08 13.25
N ALA A 9 -4.35 -6.49 12.63
CA ALA A 9 -4.78 -5.92 11.36
C ALA A 9 -5.51 -4.60 11.60
N ILE A 10 -5.39 -3.66 10.64
CA ILE A 10 -6.20 -2.46 10.62
C ILE A 10 -7.67 -2.85 10.44
N PRO A 11 -8.62 -2.17 11.11
CA PRO A 11 -10.03 -2.47 10.97
C PRO A 11 -10.48 -2.55 9.51
N HIS A 12 -11.25 -3.58 9.18
CA HIS A 12 -11.78 -3.86 7.86
C HIS A 12 -10.76 -4.28 6.80
N ALA A 13 -9.48 -4.47 7.16
CA ALA A 13 -8.44 -4.83 6.19
C ALA A 13 -8.77 -6.12 5.44
N SER A 14 -9.16 -7.17 6.14
CA SER A 14 -9.49 -8.46 5.52
C SER A 14 -10.63 -8.33 4.51
N GLN A 15 -11.69 -7.63 4.89
CA GLN A 15 -12.87 -7.41 4.02
C GLN A 15 -12.49 -6.64 2.76
N VAL A 16 -11.74 -5.55 2.91
CA VAL A 16 -11.38 -4.69 1.79
C VAL A 16 -10.40 -5.40 0.86
N LEU A 17 -9.38 -6.06 1.39
CA LEU A 17 -8.40 -6.79 0.58
C LEU A 17 -9.04 -7.96 -0.16
N ALA A 18 -9.95 -8.69 0.48
CA ALA A 18 -10.68 -9.77 -0.17
C ALA A 18 -11.50 -9.27 -1.36
N GLY A 19 -12.09 -8.07 -1.24
CA GLY A 19 -12.86 -7.46 -2.33
C GLY A 19 -11.99 -6.95 -3.47
N LEU A 20 -10.78 -6.49 -3.18
CA LEU A 20 -9.85 -5.95 -4.18
C LEU A 20 -9.03 -7.03 -4.88
N HIS A 21 -8.69 -8.10 -4.20
CA HIS A 21 -7.76 -9.12 -4.68
C HIS A 21 -8.15 -9.72 -6.03
N PRO A 22 -9.43 -10.00 -6.34
CA PRO A 22 -9.80 -10.52 -7.65
C PRO A 22 -9.58 -9.54 -8.81
N LEU A 23 -9.49 -8.23 -8.51
CA LEU A 23 -9.40 -7.17 -9.52
C LEU A 23 -8.02 -6.51 -9.58
N TRP A 24 -7.24 -6.61 -8.52
CA TRP A 24 -5.96 -5.93 -8.35
C TRP A 24 -4.88 -6.90 -7.91
N LEU A 25 -3.68 -6.69 -8.43
CA LEU A 25 -2.50 -7.25 -7.78
C LEU A 25 -2.24 -6.40 -6.53
N LEU A 26 -2.13 -7.04 -5.39
CA LEU A 26 -1.92 -6.36 -4.10
C LEU A 26 -0.49 -6.60 -3.63
N ALA A 27 0.20 -5.50 -3.32
CA ALA A 27 1.56 -5.54 -2.83
C ALA A 27 1.69 -4.77 -1.51
N LEU A 28 2.54 -5.27 -0.63
CA LEU A 28 2.91 -4.57 0.58
C LEU A 28 4.22 -3.82 0.35
N ALA A 29 4.26 -2.54 0.70
CA ALA A 29 5.44 -1.67 0.58
C ALA A 29 5.80 -1.14 1.97
N SER A 30 6.84 -1.70 2.57
CA SER A 30 7.21 -1.44 3.96
C SER A 30 8.59 -0.82 4.10
N ASN A 31 8.73 0.14 5.03
CA ASN A 31 10.02 0.69 5.44
C ASN A 31 10.69 -0.13 6.56
N ALA A 32 10.15 -1.30 6.90
CA ALA A 32 10.73 -2.14 7.94
C ALA A 32 12.18 -2.50 7.60
N ALA A 33 13.11 -2.03 8.42
CA ALA A 33 14.55 -2.22 8.19
C ALA A 33 15.05 -3.53 8.80
N ALA A 34 14.41 -3.99 9.87
CA ALA A 34 14.83 -5.17 10.62
C ALA A 34 14.14 -6.47 10.21
N SER A 35 13.18 -6.41 9.27
CA SER A 35 12.40 -7.56 8.84
C SER A 35 12.58 -7.82 7.35
N ASP A 36 12.81 -9.06 6.98
CA ASP A 36 12.87 -9.48 5.59
C ASP A 36 11.49 -9.91 5.06
N VAL A 37 11.45 -10.30 3.78
CA VAL A 37 10.20 -10.72 3.12
C VAL A 37 9.55 -11.90 3.83
N VAL A 38 10.33 -12.87 4.28
CA VAL A 38 9.81 -14.06 4.97
C VAL A 38 9.17 -13.68 6.30
N GLN A 39 9.81 -12.82 7.07
CA GLN A 39 9.30 -12.36 8.34
C GLN A 39 8.02 -11.54 8.19
N ILE A 40 7.98 -10.65 7.19
CA ILE A 40 6.78 -9.86 6.89
C ILE A 40 5.64 -10.76 6.46
N ARG A 41 5.91 -11.74 5.60
CA ARG A 41 4.90 -12.72 5.15
C ARG A 41 4.32 -13.48 6.35
N ALA A 42 5.16 -13.94 7.27
CA ALA A 42 4.72 -14.63 8.47
C ALA A 42 3.84 -13.75 9.36
N ALA A 43 4.19 -12.46 9.49
CA ALA A 43 3.37 -11.52 10.25
C ALA A 43 1.99 -11.33 9.62
N LEU A 44 1.92 -11.22 8.29
CA LEU A 44 0.64 -11.13 7.58
C LEU A 44 -0.22 -12.38 7.78
N GLU A 45 0.38 -13.55 7.80
CA GLU A 45 -0.35 -14.79 8.03
C GLU A 45 -0.91 -14.89 9.45
N ARG A 46 -0.22 -14.31 10.43
CA ARG A 46 -0.72 -14.26 11.81
C ARG A 46 -2.03 -13.49 11.95
N VAL A 47 -2.32 -12.56 11.04
CA VAL A 47 -3.57 -11.80 11.01
C VAL A 47 -4.45 -12.18 9.81
N SER A 48 -4.15 -13.30 9.15
CA SER A 48 -4.90 -13.87 8.03
C SER A 48 -5.00 -12.96 6.81
N LEU A 49 -3.99 -12.13 6.56
CA LEU A 49 -3.92 -11.24 5.39
C LEU A 49 -2.96 -11.72 4.30
N GLY A 50 -2.08 -12.67 4.61
CA GLY A 50 -1.06 -13.13 3.67
C GLY A 50 -1.61 -13.65 2.34
N GLN A 51 -2.78 -14.27 2.37
CA GLN A 51 -3.45 -14.83 1.19
C GLN A 51 -3.83 -13.75 0.15
N TYR A 52 -3.97 -12.49 0.55
CA TYR A 52 -4.36 -11.40 -0.34
C TYR A 52 -3.17 -10.63 -0.90
N ILE A 53 -1.97 -10.84 -0.38
CA ILE A 53 -0.77 -10.07 -0.76
C ILE A 53 0.07 -10.87 -1.73
N ASP A 54 0.16 -10.38 -2.96
CA ASP A 54 0.87 -11.05 -4.06
C ASP A 54 2.38 -10.80 -4.01
N GLN A 55 2.81 -9.60 -3.60
CA GLN A 55 4.21 -9.20 -3.54
C GLN A 55 4.50 -8.43 -2.26
N ILE A 56 5.73 -8.56 -1.76
CA ILE A 56 6.22 -7.82 -0.61
C ILE A 56 7.49 -7.08 -1.00
N TYR A 57 7.48 -5.75 -0.81
CA TYR A 57 8.62 -4.88 -1.03
C TYR A 57 9.03 -4.26 0.30
N CYS A 58 10.29 -4.40 0.65
CA CYS A 58 10.83 -3.88 1.89
C CYS A 58 12.28 -3.48 1.70
N PHE A 59 12.86 -2.82 2.71
CA PHE A 59 14.24 -2.35 2.63
C PHE A 59 15.24 -3.49 2.35
N SER A 60 15.07 -4.65 2.98
CA SER A 60 16.00 -5.77 2.77
C SER A 60 15.98 -6.31 1.34
N ARG A 61 14.86 -6.17 0.63
CA ARG A 61 14.73 -6.60 -0.77
C ARG A 61 15.21 -5.53 -1.75
N ILE A 62 14.87 -4.26 -1.48
CA ILE A 62 15.09 -3.16 -2.43
C ILE A 62 16.39 -2.40 -2.17
N GLY A 63 16.79 -2.27 -0.89
CA GLY A 63 17.95 -1.48 -0.51
C GLY A 63 17.67 0.02 -0.36
N HIS A 64 16.44 0.45 -0.52
CA HIS A 64 15.97 1.83 -0.37
C HIS A 64 14.70 1.87 0.46
N LYS A 65 14.39 3.04 1.00
CA LYS A 65 13.18 3.29 1.79
C LYS A 65 12.32 4.39 1.17
N LYS A 66 11.01 4.35 1.43
CA LYS A 66 10.13 5.49 1.12
C LYS A 66 10.56 6.70 1.95
N PRO A 67 10.57 7.91 1.43
CA PRO A 67 10.03 8.36 0.13
C PRO A 67 11.03 8.36 -1.02
N SER A 68 12.13 7.65 -0.94
CA SER A 68 13.16 7.64 -1.99
C SER A 68 12.55 7.22 -3.34
N PRO A 69 12.82 7.95 -4.44
CA PRO A 69 12.36 7.56 -5.77
C PRO A 69 12.81 6.17 -6.17
N GLU A 70 14.01 5.75 -5.75
CA GLU A 70 14.56 4.43 -6.04
C GLU A 70 13.65 3.31 -5.49
N PHE A 71 13.00 3.54 -4.35
CA PHE A 71 12.08 2.56 -3.78
C PHE A 71 10.90 2.30 -4.72
N PHE A 72 10.26 3.37 -5.18
CA PHE A 72 9.08 3.25 -6.06
C PHE A 72 9.47 2.80 -7.47
N ASP A 73 10.58 3.30 -8.01
CA ASP A 73 11.05 2.92 -9.34
C ASP A 73 11.40 1.43 -9.39
N CYS A 74 11.98 0.90 -8.34
CA CYS A 74 12.30 -0.53 -8.23
C CYS A 74 11.02 -1.38 -8.28
N ILE A 75 9.96 -0.94 -7.61
CA ILE A 75 8.66 -1.64 -7.62
C ILE A 75 8.06 -1.63 -9.03
N LEU A 76 8.07 -0.48 -9.69
CA LEU A 76 7.54 -0.35 -11.05
C LEU A 76 8.30 -1.25 -12.03
N ASP A 77 9.62 -1.28 -11.92
CA ASP A 77 10.46 -2.14 -12.75
C ASP A 77 10.19 -3.62 -12.51
N ASP A 78 10.08 -4.02 -11.24
CA ASP A 78 9.81 -5.42 -10.88
C ASP A 78 8.43 -5.88 -11.37
N LEU A 79 7.42 -5.02 -11.25
CA LEU A 79 6.07 -5.32 -11.71
C LEU A 79 5.93 -5.21 -13.24
N GLY A 80 6.82 -4.49 -13.89
CA GLY A 80 6.77 -4.30 -15.34
C GLY A 80 5.57 -3.49 -15.80
N ILE A 81 5.09 -2.55 -14.99
CA ILE A 81 3.92 -1.73 -15.30
C ILE A 81 4.26 -0.25 -15.16
N GLY A 82 3.50 0.59 -15.87
CA GLY A 82 3.65 2.04 -15.81
C GLY A 82 3.06 2.62 -14.53
N CYS A 83 3.59 3.76 -14.10
CA CYS A 83 3.15 4.44 -12.87
C CYS A 83 1.65 4.77 -12.87
N GLN A 84 1.06 5.00 -14.04
CA GLN A 84 -0.36 5.33 -14.16
C GLN A 84 -1.29 4.16 -13.80
N HIS A 85 -0.76 2.95 -13.70
CA HIS A 85 -1.52 1.74 -13.36
C HIS A 85 -1.36 1.29 -11.91
N VAL A 86 -0.69 2.10 -11.10
CA VAL A 86 -0.39 1.79 -9.70
C VAL A 86 -0.98 2.85 -8.79
N VAL A 87 -1.47 2.44 -7.64
CA VAL A 87 -1.91 3.35 -6.57
C VAL A 87 -1.21 2.95 -5.29
N MET A 88 -0.61 3.93 -4.61
CA MET A 88 -0.03 3.76 -3.28
C MET A 88 -1.07 4.09 -2.22
N VAL A 89 -1.24 3.22 -1.24
CA VAL A 89 -2.11 3.47 -0.09
C VAL A 89 -1.24 3.43 1.16
N GLY A 90 -1.26 4.49 1.96
CA GLY A 90 -0.45 4.54 3.16
C GLY A 90 -0.87 5.64 4.13
N ASP A 91 -0.38 5.53 5.36
CA ASP A 91 -0.74 6.45 6.45
C ASP A 91 0.26 7.60 6.63
N ASN A 92 1.46 7.46 6.10
CA ASN A 92 2.48 8.51 6.18
C ASN A 92 2.41 9.39 4.95
N PHE A 93 1.91 10.63 5.11
CA PHE A 93 1.70 11.52 3.98
C PHE A 93 3.00 11.81 3.22
N GLU A 94 4.11 12.08 3.90
CA GLU A 94 5.39 12.36 3.27
C GLU A 94 5.99 11.15 2.57
N ALA A 95 6.09 10.03 3.29
CA ALA A 95 6.76 8.85 2.79
C ALA A 95 5.95 8.12 1.73
N ASP A 96 4.65 7.94 1.97
CA ASP A 96 3.79 7.14 1.11
C ASP A 96 3.18 7.98 -0.01
N VAL A 97 2.53 9.09 0.34
CA VAL A 97 1.76 9.88 -0.63
C VAL A 97 2.66 10.75 -1.51
N LEU A 98 3.43 11.64 -0.89
CA LEU A 98 4.32 12.51 -1.65
C LEU A 98 5.46 11.73 -2.30
N GLY A 99 5.96 10.70 -1.62
CA GLY A 99 6.96 9.82 -2.20
C GLY A 99 6.48 9.14 -3.48
N ALA A 100 5.29 8.57 -3.45
CA ALA A 100 4.69 7.95 -4.63
C ALA A 100 4.43 8.97 -5.76
N ASN A 101 3.91 10.14 -5.41
CA ASN A 101 3.63 11.19 -6.39
C ASN A 101 4.87 11.64 -7.15
N ARG A 102 6.03 11.69 -6.49
CA ARG A 102 7.29 12.04 -7.15
C ARG A 102 7.70 11.06 -8.24
N SER A 103 7.23 9.82 -8.15
CA SER A 103 7.44 8.78 -9.18
C SER A 103 6.25 8.64 -10.14
N GLY A 104 5.32 9.59 -10.12
CA GLY A 104 4.14 9.58 -11.00
C GLY A 104 3.04 8.63 -10.57
N ILE A 105 3.11 8.09 -9.36
CA ILE A 105 2.13 7.14 -8.82
C ILE A 105 1.09 7.93 -8.03
N ARG A 106 -0.19 7.71 -8.33
CA ARG A 106 -1.30 8.27 -7.54
C ARG A 106 -1.32 7.61 -6.17
N ALA A 107 -1.86 8.33 -5.18
CA ALA A 107 -1.87 7.83 -3.82
C ALA A 107 -3.18 8.09 -3.10
N VAL A 108 -3.47 7.25 -2.12
CA VAL A 108 -4.56 7.44 -1.16
C VAL A 108 -3.93 7.55 0.22
N TRP A 109 -4.15 8.68 0.87
CA TRP A 109 -3.71 8.88 2.24
C TRP A 109 -4.74 8.29 3.20
N PHE A 110 -4.32 7.27 3.94
CA PHE A 110 -5.16 6.64 4.95
C PHE A 110 -4.91 7.33 6.29
N ASN A 111 -5.80 8.27 6.65
CA ASN A 111 -5.73 9.03 7.89
C ASN A 111 -6.81 8.54 8.86
N GLU A 112 -6.59 7.39 9.47
CA GLU A 112 -7.54 6.76 10.39
C GLU A 112 -7.68 7.54 11.70
N GLN A 113 -6.56 8.08 12.20
CA GLN A 113 -6.49 8.66 13.55
C GLN A 113 -6.90 10.14 13.60
N GLY A 114 -7.00 10.82 12.47
CA GLY A 114 -7.25 12.25 12.42
C GLY A 114 -8.42 12.61 11.53
N ASP A 115 -8.81 13.90 11.64
CA ASP A 115 -9.90 14.47 10.85
C ASP A 115 -9.42 15.21 9.60
N GLU A 116 -8.09 15.41 9.48
CA GLU A 116 -7.54 16.17 8.36
C GLU A 116 -7.77 15.43 7.05
N THR A 117 -8.28 16.16 6.07
CA THR A 117 -8.50 15.68 4.72
C THR A 117 -7.69 16.54 3.75
N ARG A 118 -6.86 15.90 2.94
CA ARG A 118 -6.08 16.56 1.89
C ARG A 118 -6.44 15.96 0.55
N THR A 119 -6.58 16.81 -0.46
CA THR A 119 -6.88 16.39 -1.83
C THR A 119 -6.00 17.11 -2.83
N GLY A 120 -5.70 16.44 -3.93
CA GLY A 120 -4.91 16.99 -5.03
C GLY A 120 -5.18 16.18 -6.29
N GLU A 121 -4.49 16.52 -7.38
CA GLU A 121 -4.64 15.77 -8.64
C GLU A 121 -4.15 14.33 -8.53
N MET A 122 -3.14 14.11 -7.68
CA MET A 122 -2.44 12.83 -7.57
C MET A 122 -2.71 12.12 -6.26
N TYR A 123 -3.58 12.63 -5.40
CA TYR A 123 -3.89 11.96 -4.13
C TYR A 123 -5.27 12.32 -3.60
N GLN A 124 -5.79 11.44 -2.76
CA GLN A 124 -7.04 11.61 -2.01
C GLN A 124 -6.83 11.12 -0.58
N THR A 125 -7.76 11.47 0.29
CA THR A 125 -7.74 11.04 1.70
C THR A 125 -8.93 10.14 2.00
N ILE A 126 -8.68 9.05 2.73
CA ILE A 126 -9.74 8.25 3.34
C ILE A 126 -9.47 8.14 4.85
N HIS A 127 -10.53 7.97 5.63
CA HIS A 127 -10.44 7.81 7.08
C HIS A 127 -10.80 6.39 7.52
N ASP A 128 -11.26 5.56 6.58
CA ASP A 128 -11.67 4.18 6.81
C ASP A 128 -11.33 3.38 5.56
N LEU A 129 -10.74 2.19 5.73
CA LEU A 129 -10.36 1.35 4.60
C LEU A 129 -11.54 0.97 3.69
N ARG A 130 -12.74 0.92 4.24
CA ARG A 130 -13.94 0.63 3.43
C ARG A 130 -14.20 1.67 2.35
N SER A 131 -13.62 2.86 2.48
CA SER A 131 -13.70 3.92 1.47
C SER A 131 -12.70 3.75 0.32
N LEU A 132 -11.77 2.81 0.42
CA LEU A 132 -10.73 2.63 -0.59
C LEU A 132 -11.28 2.28 -1.99
N PRO A 133 -12.23 1.35 -2.15
CA PRO A 133 -12.76 1.06 -3.48
C PRO A 133 -13.35 2.29 -4.17
N GLN A 134 -14.07 3.13 -3.44
CA GLN A 134 -14.64 4.37 -3.97
C GLN A 134 -13.53 5.35 -4.38
N ALA A 135 -12.49 5.49 -3.61
CA ALA A 135 -11.36 6.36 -3.93
C ALA A 135 -10.66 5.89 -5.22
N LEU A 136 -10.51 4.60 -5.42
CA LEU A 136 -9.92 4.04 -6.63
C LEU A 136 -10.78 4.36 -7.87
N GLU A 137 -12.10 4.26 -7.74
CA GLU A 137 -13.02 4.63 -8.83
C GLU A 137 -12.90 6.12 -9.18
N THR A 138 -12.73 6.98 -8.19
CA THR A 138 -12.56 8.42 -8.39
C THR A 138 -11.30 8.73 -9.23
N PHE A 139 -10.25 7.92 -9.12
CA PHE A 139 -9.08 8.03 -9.97
C PHE A 139 -9.29 7.47 -11.39
N GLY A 140 -10.46 6.92 -11.68
CA GLY A 140 -10.76 6.33 -12.98
C GLY A 140 -10.50 4.83 -13.09
N PHE A 141 -10.12 4.18 -11.99
CA PHE A 141 -10.00 2.73 -11.97
C PHE A 141 -11.39 2.11 -11.74
N ARG A 142 -11.87 1.34 -12.70
CA ARG A 142 -13.21 0.76 -12.65
C ARG A 142 -13.14 -0.76 -12.54
N ARG A 143 -14.19 -1.33 -11.95
CA ARG A 143 -14.41 -2.76 -12.02
C ARG A 143 -14.53 -3.20 -13.47
N ALA A 144 -13.89 -4.31 -13.79
CA ALA A 144 -14.16 -5.01 -15.04
C ALA A 144 -15.64 -5.45 -15.02
N ALA A 145 -16.33 -5.16 -16.07
CA ALA A 145 -17.73 -5.55 -16.23
C ALA A 145 -17.87 -7.05 -16.37
#